data_62aaf35fd471392981c0daae8c0f41cf
#
_entry.id   62aaf35fd471392981c0daae8c0f41cf
#
_cell.length_a   1.000
_cell.length_b   1.000
_cell.length_c   1.000
_cell.angle_alpha   90.00
_cell.angle_beta   90.00
_cell.angle_gamma   90.00
#
_symmetry.space_group_name_H-M   'P 1'
#
loop_
_entity.id
_entity.type
_entity.pdbx_description
1 polymer ?
#
loop_
_entity_poly.entity_id
_entity_poly.type
_entity_poly.pdbx_seq_one_letter_code
_entity_poly.pdbx_strand_id
1 'polypeptide(L)'
;MTDSLPRNKALAPFAPLIGEWKMSATHPMLPGEHFHGTASFAWLDEGAFFVWRSSLDDPRFPTGVAIFGSDDERHEYFMLYFDERGVSRKYDVAIEGNTIRWSRNAPKLSQRNTWTIAADGRSVAGKGEMSR
;
A
#
# COMPACT_ATOMS: atom_id res chain seq x y z
N MET A 1 18.11 5.57 17.41
CA MET A 1 17.54 5.18 17.32
C MET A 1 16.78 4.60 17.50
N THR A 2 16.51 4.66 17.58
CA THR A 2 15.91 3.80 17.84
C THR A 2 14.87 3.29 17.23
N ASP A 3 14.88 2.34 16.98
CA ASP A 3 13.82 1.58 16.42
C ASP A 3 12.78 1.30 17.45
N SER A 4 12.06 2.33 17.77
CA SER A 4 10.91 2.13 18.63
C SER A 4 9.88 1.32 17.87
N LEU A 5 9.32 0.32 18.55
CA LEU A 5 8.19 -0.41 18.00
C LEU A 5 7.00 0.52 17.82
N PRO A 6 6.15 0.29 16.83
CA PRO A 6 4.95 1.09 16.67
C PRO A 6 4.02 0.91 17.87
N ARG A 7 3.22 1.92 18.16
CA ARG A 7 2.24 1.86 19.24
C ARG A 7 1.31 0.64 19.06
N ASN A 8 0.87 0.38 17.85
CA ASN A 8 0.18 -0.86 17.52
C ASN A 8 1.19 -1.88 17.04
N LYS A 9 1.57 -2.81 17.91
CA LYS A 9 2.60 -3.80 17.60
C LYS A 9 2.24 -4.72 16.45
N ALA A 10 0.96 -4.89 16.16
CA ALA A 10 0.52 -5.69 15.02
C ALA A 10 1.00 -5.10 13.69
N LEU A 11 1.32 -3.82 13.64
CA LEU A 11 1.80 -3.16 12.44
C LEU A 11 3.31 -3.27 12.23
N ALA A 12 4.04 -3.92 13.14
CA ALA A 12 5.49 -4.08 13.00
C ALA A 12 5.92 -4.67 11.65
N PRO A 13 5.19 -5.61 11.02
CA PRO A 13 5.59 -6.13 9.71
C PRO A 13 5.66 -5.09 8.59
N PHE A 14 5.04 -3.93 8.75
CA PHE A 14 5.13 -2.85 7.76
C PHE A 14 6.41 -2.01 7.90
N ALA A 15 7.15 -2.16 9.00
CA ALA A 15 8.33 -1.34 9.27
C ALA A 15 9.37 -1.32 8.13
N PRO A 16 9.63 -2.41 7.40
CA PRO A 16 10.58 -2.37 6.29
C PRO A 16 10.24 -1.39 5.18
N LEU A 17 8.97 -0.96 5.09
CA LEU A 17 8.53 -0.03 4.05
C LEU A 17 8.78 1.43 4.41
N ILE A 18 9.04 1.74 5.68
CA ILE A 18 9.20 3.13 6.14
C ILE A 18 10.25 3.85 5.30
N GLY A 19 9.92 5.04 4.82
CA GLY A 19 10.81 5.88 4.03
C GLY A 19 10.19 6.33 2.72
N GLU A 20 11.04 6.87 1.86
CA GLU A 20 10.64 7.34 0.53
C GLU A 20 11.18 6.39 -0.52
N TRP A 21 10.34 6.14 -1.52
CA TRP A 21 10.64 5.21 -2.60
C TRP A 21 10.40 5.88 -3.93
N LYS A 22 11.27 5.59 -4.90
CA LYS A 22 10.99 5.94 -6.28
C LYS A 22 10.13 4.82 -6.87
N MET A 23 9.09 5.20 -7.58
CA MET A 23 8.18 4.25 -8.20
C MET A 23 8.40 4.17 -9.70
N SER A 24 8.36 2.96 -10.22
CA SER A 24 8.21 2.68 -11.63
C SER A 24 7.05 1.72 -11.78
N ALA A 25 6.09 2.06 -12.59
CA ALA A 25 4.83 1.31 -12.64
C ALA A 25 4.35 1.11 -14.08
N THR A 26 3.58 0.06 -14.27
CA THR A 26 2.82 -0.18 -15.50
C THR A 26 1.36 -0.36 -15.10
N HIS A 27 0.46 -0.20 -16.06
CA HIS A 27 -0.96 -0.35 -15.79
C HIS A 27 -1.58 -1.28 -16.84
N PRO A 28 -2.43 -2.25 -16.45
CA PRO A 28 -3.03 -3.18 -17.40
C PRO A 28 -3.84 -2.54 -18.52
N MET A 29 -4.44 -1.37 -18.25
CA MET A 29 -5.23 -0.63 -19.23
C MET A 29 -4.40 0.19 -20.19
N LEU A 30 -3.08 0.29 -19.98
CA LEU A 30 -2.16 1.10 -20.77
C LEU A 30 -0.91 0.27 -21.08
N PRO A 31 -1.07 -0.79 -21.87
CA PRO A 31 0.05 -1.71 -22.14
C PRO A 31 1.19 -1.01 -22.86
N GLY A 32 2.41 -1.33 -22.45
CA GLY A 32 3.63 -0.77 -23.03
C GLY A 32 4.03 0.59 -22.49
N GLU A 33 3.20 1.23 -21.67
CA GLU A 33 3.55 2.50 -21.04
C GLU A 33 4.15 2.28 -19.66
N HIS A 34 5.17 3.08 -19.34
CA HIS A 34 5.83 3.08 -18.03
C HIS A 34 5.60 4.41 -17.35
N PHE A 35 5.32 4.37 -16.07
CA PHE A 35 5.04 5.55 -15.27
C PHE A 35 6.03 5.63 -14.12
N HIS A 36 6.43 6.84 -13.75
CA HIS A 36 7.37 7.09 -12.68
C HIS A 36 6.75 8.02 -11.65
N GLY A 37 7.16 7.87 -10.42
CA GLY A 37 6.66 8.69 -9.34
C GLY A 37 7.35 8.40 -8.04
N THR A 38 6.66 8.75 -6.94
CA THR A 38 7.18 8.55 -5.59
C THR A 38 6.13 7.91 -4.70
N ALA A 39 6.61 7.17 -3.74
CA ALA A 39 5.78 6.64 -2.66
C ALA A 39 6.49 6.90 -1.34
N SER A 40 5.73 7.19 -0.30
CA SER A 40 6.28 7.34 1.03
C SER A 40 5.46 6.54 2.02
N PHE A 41 6.14 5.97 3.01
CA PHE A 41 5.53 5.21 4.07
C PHE A 41 6.03 5.73 5.41
N ALA A 42 5.11 5.92 6.33
CA ALA A 42 5.46 6.45 7.65
C ALA A 42 4.49 5.96 8.70
N TRP A 43 4.96 5.97 9.95
CA TRP A 43 4.05 5.79 11.07
C TRP A 43 3.19 7.04 11.22
N LEU A 44 1.92 6.84 11.53
CA LEU A 44 1.00 7.90 11.87
C LEU A 44 0.65 7.74 13.34
N ASP A 45 0.68 8.85 14.07
CA ASP A 45 0.36 8.88 15.49
C ASP A 45 1.19 7.86 16.30
N GLU A 46 2.51 7.94 16.13
CA GLU A 46 3.49 7.09 16.81
C GLU A 46 3.32 5.59 16.53
N GLY A 47 2.79 5.27 15.36
CA GLY A 47 2.60 3.88 14.96
C GLY A 47 1.27 3.28 15.41
N ALA A 48 0.32 4.12 15.79
CA ALA A 48 -1.06 3.64 15.95
C ALA A 48 -1.62 3.19 14.61
N PHE A 49 -1.18 3.86 13.55
CA PHE A 49 -1.53 3.56 12.16
C PHE A 49 -0.30 3.65 11.28
N PHE A 50 -0.41 3.13 10.06
CA PHE A 50 0.64 3.19 9.05
C PHE A 50 0.07 3.90 7.82
N VAL A 51 0.78 4.89 7.27
CA VAL A 51 0.28 5.67 6.14
C VAL A 51 1.18 5.49 4.92
N TRP A 52 0.55 5.30 3.77
CA TRP A 52 1.17 5.23 2.46
C TRP A 52 0.65 6.40 1.62
N ARG A 53 1.57 7.16 1.01
CA ARG A 53 1.23 8.19 0.05
C ARG A 53 1.91 7.87 -1.27
N SER A 54 1.19 8.03 -2.38
CA SER A 54 1.74 7.76 -3.69
C SER A 54 1.33 8.84 -4.68
N SER A 55 2.26 9.14 -5.58
CA SER A 55 2.02 10.09 -6.67
C SER A 55 2.82 9.66 -7.88
N LEU A 56 2.14 9.48 -9.01
CA LEU A 56 2.80 9.23 -10.29
C LEU A 56 2.90 10.54 -11.06
N ASP A 57 3.97 10.68 -11.84
CA ASP A 57 4.25 11.87 -12.65
C ASP A 57 3.42 11.85 -13.94
N ASP A 58 2.12 11.62 -13.80
CA ASP A 58 1.18 11.54 -14.93
C ASP A 58 -0.20 11.94 -14.44
N PRO A 59 -0.83 12.97 -15.02
CA PRO A 59 -2.11 13.47 -14.56
C PRO A 59 -3.27 12.50 -14.69
N ARG A 60 -3.10 11.41 -15.42
CA ARG A 60 -4.12 10.36 -15.54
C ARG A 60 -4.27 9.56 -14.25
N PHE A 61 -3.28 9.62 -13.35
CA PHE A 61 -3.31 8.90 -12.10
C PHE A 61 -3.46 9.86 -10.93
N PRO A 62 -4.46 9.65 -10.08
CA PRO A 62 -4.67 10.53 -8.93
C PRO A 62 -3.61 10.32 -7.86
N THR A 63 -3.29 11.40 -7.15
CA THR A 63 -2.50 11.31 -5.94
C THR A 63 -3.36 10.69 -4.85
N GLY A 64 -2.83 9.70 -4.17
CA GLY A 64 -3.58 8.95 -3.18
C GLY A 64 -2.89 8.84 -1.84
N VAL A 65 -3.70 8.54 -0.83
CA VAL A 65 -3.24 8.24 0.51
C VAL A 65 -3.99 7.03 1.03
N ALA A 66 -3.29 6.14 1.70
CA ALA A 66 -3.91 4.98 2.32
C ALA A 66 -3.45 4.84 3.76
N ILE A 67 -4.36 4.45 4.63
CA ILE A 67 -4.09 4.25 6.04
C ILE A 67 -4.33 2.78 6.36
N PHE A 68 -3.31 2.12 6.89
CA PHE A 68 -3.37 0.73 7.29
C PHE A 68 -3.61 0.63 8.79
N GLY A 69 -4.46 -0.29 9.17
CA GLY A 69 -4.71 -0.59 10.57
C GLY A 69 -4.93 -2.08 10.78
N SER A 70 -5.20 -2.46 12.01
CA SER A 70 -5.53 -3.84 12.34
C SER A 70 -6.76 -3.88 13.23
N ASP A 71 -7.62 -4.85 12.97
CA ASP A 71 -8.76 -5.13 13.83
C ASP A 71 -8.25 -6.06 14.94
N ASP A 72 -8.20 -5.56 16.17
CA ASP A 72 -7.62 -6.29 17.29
C ASP A 72 -8.47 -7.49 17.74
N GLU A 73 -9.77 -7.46 17.48
CA GLU A 73 -10.65 -8.58 17.79
C GLU A 73 -10.55 -9.71 16.79
N ARG A 74 -10.38 -9.36 15.51
CA ARG A 74 -10.33 -10.35 14.42
C ARG A 74 -8.93 -10.74 14.00
N HIS A 75 -7.90 -10.03 14.50
CA HIS A 75 -6.51 -10.22 14.10
C HIS A 75 -6.32 -10.07 12.59
N GLU A 76 -7.03 -9.12 11.99
CA GLU A 76 -7.00 -8.87 10.56
C GLU A 76 -6.46 -7.48 10.28
N TYR A 77 -5.78 -7.33 9.15
CA TYR A 77 -5.33 -6.03 8.67
C TYR A 77 -6.30 -5.49 7.64
N PHE A 78 -6.35 -4.16 7.56
CA PHE A 78 -7.16 -3.48 6.54
C PHE A 78 -6.45 -2.21 6.09
N MET A 79 -6.88 -1.70 4.93
CA MET A 79 -6.39 -0.45 4.37
C MET A 79 -7.59 0.39 3.96
N LEU A 80 -7.55 1.67 4.32
CA LEU A 80 -8.50 2.66 3.86
C LEU A 80 -7.79 3.55 2.85
N TYR A 81 -8.27 3.54 1.62
CA TYR A 81 -7.68 4.27 0.51
C TYR A 81 -8.51 5.49 0.17
N PHE A 82 -7.83 6.61 -0.08
CA PHE A 82 -8.46 7.87 -0.49
C PHE A 82 -7.62 8.50 -1.59
N ASP A 83 -8.26 9.18 -2.54
CA ASP A 83 -7.52 9.94 -3.53
C ASP A 83 -8.17 11.29 -3.84
N GLU A 84 -7.45 12.11 -4.61
CA GLU A 84 -7.87 13.48 -4.89
C GLU A 84 -9.17 13.61 -5.66
N ARG A 85 -9.65 12.54 -6.27
CA ARG A 85 -10.96 12.52 -6.93
C ARG A 85 -12.10 12.40 -5.92
N GLY A 86 -11.79 12.18 -4.64
CA GLY A 86 -12.78 11.90 -3.61
C GLY A 86 -13.19 10.44 -3.53
N VAL A 87 -12.43 9.55 -4.19
CA VAL A 87 -12.69 8.11 -4.10
C VAL A 87 -12.21 7.60 -2.75
N SER A 88 -13.04 6.81 -2.09
CA SER A 88 -12.71 6.17 -0.81
C SER A 88 -13.05 4.69 -0.91
N ARG A 89 -12.09 3.84 -0.55
CA ARG A 89 -12.27 2.38 -0.64
C ARG A 89 -11.62 1.67 0.53
N LYS A 90 -12.23 0.58 0.95
CA LYS A 90 -11.66 -0.28 1.98
C LYS A 90 -11.13 -1.55 1.32
N TYR A 91 -9.93 -1.96 1.70
CA TYR A 91 -9.30 -3.18 1.22
C TYR A 91 -8.97 -4.09 2.38
N ASP A 92 -9.05 -5.40 2.13
CA ASP A 92 -8.54 -6.41 3.04
C ASP A 92 -7.05 -6.57 2.78
N VAL A 93 -6.27 -6.74 3.85
CA VAL A 93 -4.82 -6.86 3.74
C VAL A 93 -4.36 -8.13 4.44
N ALA A 94 -3.44 -8.84 3.80
CA ALA A 94 -2.82 -10.02 4.35
C ALA A 94 -1.30 -9.90 4.22
N ILE A 95 -0.59 -10.37 5.23
CA ILE A 95 0.87 -10.33 5.26
C ILE A 95 1.40 -11.75 5.45
N GLU A 96 2.30 -12.15 4.55
CA GLU A 96 3.01 -13.42 4.65
C GLU A 96 4.50 -13.18 4.39
N GLY A 97 5.32 -13.26 5.43
CA GLY A 97 6.75 -13.02 5.30
C GLY A 97 7.05 -11.64 4.72
N ASN A 98 7.66 -11.61 3.54
CA ASN A 98 8.01 -10.38 2.84
C ASN A 98 6.95 -9.94 1.82
N THR A 99 5.78 -10.55 1.83
CA THR A 99 4.72 -10.31 0.87
C THR A 99 3.52 -9.66 1.55
N ILE A 100 3.03 -8.57 0.97
CA ILE A 100 1.83 -7.88 1.43
C ILE A 100 0.82 -7.90 0.30
N ARG A 101 -0.38 -8.41 0.57
CA ARG A 101 -1.47 -8.46 -0.40
C ARG A 101 -2.61 -7.59 0.09
N TRP A 102 -3.17 -6.81 -0.81
CA TRP A 102 -4.39 -6.08 -0.50
C TRP A 102 -5.38 -6.24 -1.64
N SER A 103 -6.64 -6.45 -1.27
CA SER A 103 -7.67 -6.82 -2.23
C SER A 103 -9.04 -6.33 -1.79
N ARG A 104 -9.90 -6.17 -2.78
CA ARG A 104 -11.30 -5.91 -2.52
C ARG A 104 -12.15 -6.57 -3.61
N ASN A 105 -13.28 -7.13 -3.18
CA ASN A 105 -14.28 -7.65 -4.09
C ASN A 105 -15.46 -6.67 -4.07
N ALA A 106 -15.83 -6.17 -5.23
CA ALA A 106 -16.92 -5.23 -5.37
C ALA A 106 -17.74 -5.57 -6.59
N PRO A 107 -19.05 -5.20 -6.62
CA PRO A 107 -19.93 -5.59 -7.72
C PRO A 107 -19.46 -5.17 -9.10
N LYS A 108 -18.77 -4.01 -9.20
CA LYS A 108 -18.37 -3.48 -10.49
C LYS A 108 -16.90 -3.68 -10.80
N LEU A 109 -16.07 -3.83 -9.79
CA LEU A 109 -14.63 -3.93 -9.98
C LEU A 109 -13.99 -4.59 -8.77
N SER A 110 -13.39 -5.74 -9.01
CA SER A 110 -12.57 -6.42 -8.02
C SER A 110 -11.11 -6.11 -8.29
N GLN A 111 -10.34 -5.87 -7.24
CA GLN A 111 -8.93 -5.52 -7.33
C GLN A 111 -8.11 -6.37 -6.38
N ARG A 112 -6.93 -6.77 -6.83
CA ARG A 112 -5.97 -7.50 -6.02
C ARG A 112 -4.58 -7.00 -6.33
N ASN A 113 -3.83 -6.69 -5.30
CA ASN A 113 -2.46 -6.20 -5.42
C ASN A 113 -1.55 -6.98 -4.49
N THR A 114 -0.33 -7.22 -4.95
CA THR A 114 0.67 -7.93 -4.19
C THR A 114 1.96 -7.14 -4.23
N TRP A 115 2.53 -6.87 -3.05
CA TRP A 115 3.84 -6.25 -2.91
C TRP A 115 4.79 -7.28 -2.31
N THR A 116 5.95 -7.45 -2.94
CA THR A 116 7.01 -8.32 -2.45
C THR A 116 8.24 -7.49 -2.15
N ILE A 117 8.67 -7.50 -0.89
CA ILE A 117 9.83 -6.75 -0.44
C ILE A 117 11.06 -7.61 -0.74
N ALA A 118 12.04 -7.04 -1.45
CA ALA A 118 13.27 -7.74 -1.77
C ALA A 118 14.07 -8.07 -0.49
N ALA A 119 14.86 -9.13 -0.55
CA ALA A 119 15.62 -9.59 0.60
C ALA A 119 16.57 -8.52 1.17
N ASP A 120 17.09 -7.62 0.32
CA ASP A 120 17.95 -6.53 0.75
C ASP A 120 17.19 -5.33 1.31
N GLY A 121 15.86 -5.36 1.27
CA GLY A 121 15.01 -4.27 1.77
C GLY A 121 15.05 -2.98 0.94
N ARG A 122 15.65 -3.01 -0.25
CA ARG A 122 15.85 -1.80 -1.07
C ARG A 122 14.85 -1.64 -2.20
N SER A 123 14.09 -2.68 -2.51
CA SER A 123 13.08 -2.61 -3.54
C SER A 123 11.84 -3.37 -3.16
N VAL A 124 10.72 -2.96 -3.74
CA VAL A 124 9.43 -3.62 -3.58
C VAL A 124 8.87 -3.83 -4.98
N ALA A 125 8.57 -5.07 -5.31
CA ALA A 125 7.90 -5.40 -6.55
C ALA A 125 6.39 -5.47 -6.32
N GLY A 126 5.62 -4.77 -7.14
CA GLY A 126 4.18 -4.75 -7.04
C GLY A 126 3.51 -5.33 -8.27
N LYS A 127 2.44 -6.07 -8.06
CA LYS A 127 1.62 -6.61 -9.15
C LYS A 127 0.16 -6.36 -8.84
N GLY A 128 -0.54 -5.68 -9.77
CA GLY A 128 -1.97 -5.42 -9.66
C GLY A 128 -2.77 -6.22 -10.65
N GLU A 129 -3.94 -6.67 -10.21
CA GLU A 129 -4.91 -7.38 -11.04
C GLU A 129 -6.28 -6.75 -10.84
N MET A 130 -7.04 -6.65 -11.94
CA MET A 130 -8.40 -6.13 -11.91
C MET A 130 -9.32 -7.08 -12.63
N SER A 131 -10.55 -7.22 -12.10
CA SER A 131 -11.59 -8.04 -12.72
C SER A 131 -12.93 -7.32 -12.60
N ARG A 132 -13.67 -7.31 -13.67
CA ARG A 132 -15.01 -6.74 -13.70
C ARG A 132 -16.07 -7.82 -13.78
#